data_f752b6c6875f7858323f13d01931c12f
#
_entry.id   f752b6c6875f7858323f13d01931c12f
#
_cell.length_a   1.000
_cell.length_b   1.000
_cell.length_c   1.000
_cell.angle_alpha   90.00
_cell.angle_beta   90.00
_cell.angle_gamma   90.00
#
_symmetry.space_group_name_H-M   'P 1'
#
loop_
_entity.id
_entity.type
_entity.pdbx_description
1 polymer ?
#
loop_
_entity_poly.entity_id
_entity_poly.type
_entity_poly.pdbx_seq_one_letter_code
_entity_poly.pdbx_strand_id
1 'polypeptide(L)'
;MKFNDVYNKHHKIIHHLLKKYNISYNYDEYYQLLLIKMWQLSQIYKPSSKQSLSSFLFTRLNYYLIDLFRQQNQLKDVILC
;
A
#
# COMPACT_ATOMS: atom_id res chain seq x y z
N MET A 1 9.38 -15.74 -1.04
CA MET A 1 8.23 -15.75 -1.95
C MET A 1 8.57 -15.05 -3.25
N LYS A 2 8.06 -15.58 -4.34
CA LYS A 2 8.23 -14.93 -5.63
C LYS A 2 7.21 -13.81 -5.77
N PHE A 3 7.61 -12.73 -6.43
CA PHE A 3 6.74 -11.56 -6.61
C PHE A 3 5.43 -11.93 -7.31
N ASN A 4 5.49 -12.77 -8.34
CA ASN A 4 4.27 -13.16 -9.07
C ASN A 4 3.24 -13.82 -8.17
N ASP A 5 3.68 -14.67 -7.25
CA ASP A 5 2.76 -15.33 -6.31
C ASP A 5 2.10 -14.32 -5.38
N VAL A 6 2.91 -13.39 -4.85
CA VAL A 6 2.40 -12.33 -3.97
C VAL A 6 1.41 -11.46 -4.74
N TYR A 7 1.77 -11.04 -5.94
CA TYR A 7 0.91 -10.20 -6.77
C TYR A 7 -0.42 -10.89 -7.06
N ASN A 8 -0.37 -12.15 -7.53
CA ASN A 8 -1.58 -12.86 -7.93
C ASN A 8 -2.54 -13.07 -6.76
N LYS A 9 -2.00 -13.31 -5.57
CA LYS A 9 -2.84 -13.58 -4.39
C LYS A 9 -3.32 -12.30 -3.71
N HIS A 10 -2.56 -11.22 -3.79
CA HIS A 10 -2.80 -10.07 -2.93
C HIS A 10 -3.01 -8.74 -3.65
N HIS A 11 -2.97 -8.73 -4.99
CA HIS A 11 -3.17 -7.47 -5.73
C HIS A 11 -4.55 -6.85 -5.46
N LYS A 12 -5.53 -7.67 -5.12
CA LYS A 12 -6.88 -7.18 -4.80
C LYS A 12 -6.88 -6.26 -3.59
N ILE A 13 -5.93 -6.44 -2.67
CA ILE A 13 -5.81 -5.56 -1.51
C ILE A 13 -5.55 -4.13 -1.98
N ILE A 14 -4.67 -3.96 -2.97
CA ILE A 14 -4.34 -2.64 -3.51
C ILE A 14 -5.59 -1.98 -4.09
N HIS A 15 -6.34 -2.71 -4.93
CA HIS A 15 -7.57 -2.19 -5.51
C HIS A 15 -8.59 -1.81 -4.43
N HIS A 16 -8.71 -2.65 -3.41
CA HIS A 16 -9.64 -2.41 -2.31
C HIS A 16 -9.29 -1.12 -1.57
N LEU A 17 -8.01 -0.92 -1.26
CA LEU A 17 -7.56 0.27 -0.55
C LEU A 17 -7.76 1.54 -1.37
N LEU A 18 -7.43 1.49 -2.66
CA LEU A 18 -7.60 2.64 -3.54
C LEU A 18 -9.07 3.02 -3.68
N LYS A 19 -9.94 2.02 -3.75
CA LYS A 19 -11.38 2.25 -3.81
C LYS A 19 -11.91 2.79 -2.49
N LYS A 20 -11.44 2.25 -1.37
CA LYS A 20 -11.86 2.68 -0.03
C LYS A 20 -11.61 4.16 0.19
N TYR A 21 -10.49 4.68 -0.31
CA TYR A 21 -10.11 6.08 -0.13
C TYR A 21 -10.52 6.96 -1.31
N ASN A 22 -11.34 6.43 -2.23
CA ASN A 22 -11.85 7.18 -3.39
C ASN A 22 -10.74 7.81 -4.23
N ILE A 23 -9.67 7.07 -4.46
CA ILE A 23 -8.55 7.56 -5.24
C ILE A 23 -8.90 7.37 -6.72
N SER A 24 -9.32 8.45 -7.39
CA SER A 24 -9.52 8.44 -8.83
C SER A 24 -8.43 9.23 -9.54
N TYR A 25 -7.91 10.26 -8.89
CA TYR A 25 -6.82 11.07 -9.41
C TYR A 25 -5.49 10.40 -9.05
N ASN A 26 -4.59 10.29 -10.02
CA ASN A 26 -3.28 9.64 -9.85
C ASN A 26 -3.40 8.18 -9.41
N TYR A 27 -4.45 7.49 -9.87
CA TYR A 27 -4.68 6.10 -9.50
C TYR A 27 -3.47 5.22 -9.84
N ASP A 28 -2.92 5.38 -11.05
CA ASP A 28 -1.81 4.55 -11.50
C ASP A 28 -0.55 4.78 -10.66
N GLU A 29 -0.29 6.02 -10.28
CA GLU A 29 0.85 6.34 -9.42
C GLU A 29 0.73 5.65 -8.06
N TYR A 30 -0.43 5.81 -7.42
CA TYR A 30 -0.66 5.17 -6.12
C TYR A 30 -0.63 3.65 -6.24
N TYR A 31 -1.17 3.12 -7.32
CA TYR A 31 -1.14 1.68 -7.55
C TYR A 31 0.30 1.17 -7.60
N GLN A 32 1.16 1.84 -8.36
CA GLN A 32 2.56 1.45 -8.47
C GLN A 32 3.29 1.55 -7.13
N LEU A 33 3.06 2.62 -6.40
CA LEU A 33 3.69 2.80 -5.09
C LEU A 33 3.27 1.69 -4.13
N LEU A 34 1.99 1.36 -4.11
CA LEU A 34 1.50 0.28 -3.25
C LEU A 34 2.03 -1.08 -3.71
N LEU A 35 2.16 -1.27 -5.01
CA LEU A 35 2.69 -2.52 -5.55
C LEU A 35 4.14 -2.73 -5.13
N ILE A 36 4.96 -1.70 -5.25
CA ILE A 36 6.36 -1.75 -4.83
C ILE A 36 6.45 -2.00 -3.34
N LYS A 37 5.63 -1.30 -2.56
CA LYS A 37 5.61 -1.47 -1.11
C LYS A 37 5.16 -2.87 -0.73
N MET A 38 4.19 -3.42 -1.43
CA MET A 38 3.72 -4.78 -1.19
C MET A 38 4.86 -5.78 -1.40
N TRP A 39 5.64 -5.60 -2.45
CA TRP A 39 6.80 -6.45 -2.70
C TRP A 39 7.82 -6.34 -1.57
N GLN A 40 8.15 -5.12 -1.15
CA GLN A 40 9.09 -4.91 -0.06
C GLN A 40 8.61 -5.56 1.24
N LEU A 41 7.32 -5.39 1.55
CA LEU A 41 6.74 -5.97 2.75
C LEU A 41 6.77 -7.49 2.73
N SER A 42 6.55 -8.08 1.56
CA SER A 42 6.58 -9.55 1.44
C SER A 42 7.97 -10.12 1.73
N GLN A 43 9.01 -9.32 1.51
CA GLN A 43 10.37 -9.75 1.80
C GLN A 43 10.69 -9.76 3.30
N ILE A 44 10.03 -8.91 4.07
CA ILE A 44 10.28 -8.81 5.52
C ILE A 44 9.28 -9.60 6.35
N TYR A 45 8.23 -10.12 5.73
CA TYR A 45 7.23 -10.90 6.42
C TYR A 45 7.84 -12.22 6.94
N LYS A 46 7.55 -12.55 8.21
CA LYS A 46 8.03 -13.77 8.83
C LYS A 46 6.88 -14.80 8.84
N PRO A 47 7.05 -15.96 8.19
CA PRO A 47 5.98 -16.97 8.17
C PRO A 47 5.60 -17.49 9.55
N SER A 48 6.49 -17.39 10.53
CA SER A 48 6.22 -17.81 11.90
C SER A 48 5.35 -16.82 12.68
N SER A 49 5.04 -15.67 12.07
CA SER A 49 4.18 -14.68 12.69
C SER A 49 2.75 -15.22 12.84
N LYS A 50 2.06 -14.79 13.90
CA LYS A 50 0.66 -15.14 14.10
C LYS A 50 -0.26 -14.50 13.05
N GLN A 51 0.20 -13.45 12.42
CA GLN A 51 -0.59 -12.71 11.43
C GLN A 51 -0.37 -13.31 10.05
N SER A 52 -1.44 -13.49 9.28
CA SER A 52 -1.34 -13.97 7.91
C SER A 52 -0.69 -12.91 7.02
N LEU A 53 -0.13 -13.35 5.88
CA LEU A 53 0.47 -12.43 4.93
C LEU A 53 -0.55 -11.41 4.42
N SER A 54 -1.78 -11.86 4.13
CA SER A 54 -2.83 -10.95 3.66
C SER A 54 -3.13 -9.87 4.69
N SER A 55 -3.28 -10.24 5.94
CA SER A 55 -3.56 -9.29 7.01
C SER A 55 -2.38 -8.35 7.23
N PHE A 56 -1.17 -8.88 7.20
CA PHE A 56 0.05 -8.08 7.33
C PHE A 56 0.15 -7.04 6.21
N LEU A 57 -0.05 -7.47 4.96
CA LEU A 57 0.02 -6.57 3.82
C LEU A 57 -1.07 -5.51 3.89
N PHE A 58 -2.30 -5.91 4.22
CA PHE A 58 -3.41 -4.97 4.31
C PHE A 58 -3.11 -3.87 5.32
N THR A 59 -2.70 -4.24 6.52
CA THR A 59 -2.41 -3.28 7.58
C THR A 59 -1.30 -2.33 7.20
N ARG A 60 -0.19 -2.88 6.69
CA ARG A 60 0.97 -2.06 6.36
C ARG A 60 0.72 -1.15 5.16
N LEU A 61 0.05 -1.66 4.13
CA LEU A 61 -0.29 -0.86 2.96
C LEU A 61 -1.27 0.25 3.32
N ASN A 62 -2.22 -0.04 4.22
CA ASN A 62 -3.16 0.97 4.69
C ASN A 62 -2.43 2.13 5.38
N TYR A 63 -1.51 1.83 6.28
CA TYR A 63 -0.72 2.86 6.95
C TYR A 63 0.16 3.63 5.98
N TYR A 64 0.77 2.94 5.04
CA TYR A 64 1.60 3.58 4.03
C TYR A 64 0.79 4.58 3.20
N LEU A 65 -0.42 4.20 2.81
CA LEU A 65 -1.30 5.06 2.03
C LEU A 65 -1.70 6.31 2.83
N ILE A 66 -2.01 6.14 4.12
CA ILE A 66 -2.32 7.26 5.00
C ILE A 66 -1.12 8.19 5.11
N ASP A 67 0.08 7.66 5.23
CA ASP A 67 1.30 8.47 5.29
C ASP A 67 1.49 9.27 4.02
N LEU A 68 1.21 8.69 2.86
CA LEU A 68 1.28 9.41 1.58
C LEU A 68 0.33 10.59 1.56
N PHE A 69 -0.89 10.42 2.06
CA PHE A 69 -1.86 11.51 2.15
C PHE A 69 -1.37 12.61 3.09
N ARG A 70 -0.80 12.25 4.23
CA ARG A 70 -0.26 13.22 5.18
C ARG A 70 0.88 14.04 4.56
N GLN A 71 1.76 13.38 3.85
CA GLN A 71 2.88 14.06 3.18
C GLN A 71 2.37 15.06 2.16
N GLN A 72 1.36 14.70 1.37
CA GLN A 72 0.78 15.61 0.39
C GLN A 72 0.11 16.80 1.06
N ASN A 73 -0.61 16.58 2.14
CA ASN A 73 -1.24 17.67 2.88
C ASN A 73 -0.23 18.62 3.49
N GLN A 74 0.87 18.08 4.04
CA GLN A 74 1.95 18.91 4.56
C GLN A 74 2.60 19.76 3.47
N LEU A 75 2.82 19.18 2.29
CA LEU A 75 3.38 19.90 1.16
C LEU A 75 2.44 21.00 0.69
N LYS A 76 1.13 20.75 0.68
CA LYS A 76 0.15 21.77 0.33
C LYS A 76 0.19 22.91 1.31
N ASP A 77 0.24 22.61 2.61
CA ASP A 77 0.29 23.63 3.65
C ASP A 77 1.54 24.49 3.51
N VAL A 78 2.67 23.88 3.21
CA VAL A 78 3.91 24.62 2.98
C VAL A 78 3.80 25.50 1.75
N ILE A 79 3.21 24.99 0.67
CA ILE A 79 3.09 25.74 -0.58
C ILE A 79 2.11 26.89 -0.45
N LEU A 80 1.03 26.70 0.31
CA LEU A 80 -0.01 27.69 0.49
C LEU A 80 0.39 28.78 1.51
N CYS A 81 1.39 28.50 2.31
CA CYS A 81 1.95 29.49 3.19
C CYS A 81 3.05 30.25 2.49
#